data_c8a44aa99b47881b22a108087c47bc49
#
_entry.id   c8a44aa99b47881b22a108087c47bc49
#
_cell.length_a   1.000
_cell.length_b   1.000
_cell.length_c   1.000
_cell.angle_alpha   90.00
_cell.angle_beta   90.00
_cell.angle_gamma   90.00
#
_symmetry.space_group_name_H-M   'P 1'
#
loop_
_entity.id
_entity.type
_entity.pdbx_description
1 polymer ?
#
loop_
_entity_poly.entity_id
_entity_poly.type
_entity_poly.pdbx_seq_one_letter_code
_entity_poly.pdbx_strand_id
1 'polypeptide(L)'
;MGNPFVHVELMSNDIGQAKTFYQSLFDWKLNDVPFGEMTYTTIGVGEGTGGGMMKNPVPGTPSAWMAYAAVDDVKAATAKAKSLGGAVMKDVTEVPGMGWFSVITDPTGAMLGLWETKKA
;
A
#
# COMPACT_ATOMS: atom_id res chain seq x y z
N MET A 1 13.24 15.71 7.89
CA MET A 1 11.93 15.31 7.39
C MET A 1 12.11 14.79 6.01
N GLY A 2 11.36 14.29 5.34
CA GLY A 2 11.48 13.73 4.02
C GLY A 2 10.24 12.91 3.76
N ASN A 3 10.28 12.11 2.71
CA ASN A 3 9.18 11.26 2.33
C ASN A 3 9.67 9.82 2.18
N PRO A 4 10.00 9.15 3.31
CA PRO A 4 10.54 7.80 3.23
C PRO A 4 9.49 6.81 2.73
N PHE A 5 9.95 5.72 2.13
CA PHE A 5 9.07 4.59 1.87
C PHE A 5 8.76 3.94 3.22
N VAL A 6 7.48 3.76 3.52
CA VAL A 6 7.06 3.26 4.83
C VAL A 6 6.26 1.96 4.77
N HIS A 7 5.90 1.51 3.56
CA HIS A 7 5.08 0.32 3.40
C HIS A 7 5.21 -0.19 1.98
N VAL A 8 5.22 -1.49 1.81
CA VAL A 8 5.21 -2.11 0.47
C VAL A 8 4.06 -3.10 0.43
N GLU A 9 3.21 -2.98 -0.58
CA GLU A 9 1.99 -3.77 -0.64
C GLU A 9 1.95 -4.64 -1.88
N LEU A 10 1.64 -5.90 -1.69
CA LEU A 10 1.36 -6.82 -2.79
C LEU A 10 -0.14 -6.84 -3.04
N MET A 11 -0.52 -6.57 -4.27
CA MET A 11 -1.88 -6.81 -4.75
C MET A 11 -1.83 -8.07 -5.59
N SER A 12 -2.43 -9.14 -5.10
CA SER A 12 -2.27 -10.45 -5.71
C SER A 12 -3.59 -11.00 -6.23
N ASN A 13 -3.52 -11.66 -7.37
CA ASN A 13 -4.69 -12.35 -7.93
C ASN A 13 -4.92 -13.70 -7.24
N ASP A 14 -3.97 -14.19 -6.46
CA ASP A 14 -4.11 -15.43 -5.69
C ASP A 14 -3.28 -15.31 -4.40
N ILE A 15 -3.93 -14.84 -3.34
CA ILE A 15 -3.28 -14.59 -2.06
C ILE A 15 -2.75 -15.89 -1.43
N GLY A 16 -3.50 -16.98 -1.53
CA GLY A 16 -3.05 -18.25 -0.96
C GLY A 16 -1.75 -18.73 -1.57
N GLN A 17 -1.66 -18.66 -2.88
CA GLN A 17 -0.44 -19.06 -3.59
C GLN A 17 0.72 -18.11 -3.28
N ALA A 18 0.44 -16.81 -3.19
CA ALA A 18 1.47 -15.82 -2.85
C ALA A 18 2.02 -16.06 -1.45
N LYS A 19 1.15 -16.31 -0.47
CA LYS A 19 1.59 -16.62 0.90
C LYS A 19 2.51 -17.83 0.94
N THR A 20 2.13 -18.90 0.30
CA THR A 20 2.92 -20.12 0.26
C THR A 20 4.30 -19.86 -0.35
N PHE A 21 4.31 -19.14 -1.46
CA PHE A 21 5.55 -18.81 -2.15
C PHE A 21 6.50 -17.99 -1.26
N TYR A 22 6.02 -16.91 -0.69
CA TYR A 22 6.88 -16.00 0.08
C TYR A 22 7.27 -16.57 1.43
N GLN A 23 6.41 -17.36 2.07
CA GLN A 23 6.78 -18.04 3.31
C GLN A 23 7.84 -19.11 3.10
N SER A 24 7.88 -19.72 1.92
CA SER A 24 8.90 -20.70 1.58
C SER A 24 10.20 -20.03 1.18
N LEU A 25 10.13 -18.81 0.63
CA LEU A 25 11.31 -18.11 0.12
C LEU A 25 12.02 -17.31 1.21
N PHE A 26 11.25 -16.66 2.08
CA PHE A 26 11.76 -15.72 3.08
C PHE A 26 11.29 -16.10 4.49
N ASP A 27 11.98 -15.58 5.48
CA ASP A 27 11.59 -15.69 6.88
C ASP A 27 10.66 -14.53 7.25
N TRP A 28 9.60 -14.34 6.46
CA TRP A 28 8.61 -13.31 6.71
C TRP A 28 7.52 -13.82 7.64
N LYS A 29 7.04 -12.94 8.52
CA LYS A 29 5.93 -13.25 9.42
C LYS A 29 4.66 -12.67 8.82
N LEU A 30 3.76 -13.54 8.38
CA LEU A 30 2.49 -13.14 7.79
C LEU A 30 1.39 -13.25 8.84
N ASN A 31 0.58 -12.19 8.97
CA ASN A 31 -0.51 -12.16 9.94
C ASN A 31 -1.76 -11.58 9.31
N ASP A 32 -2.83 -12.36 9.31
CA ASP A 32 -4.10 -11.94 8.73
C ASP A 32 -4.88 -11.08 9.73
N VAL A 33 -5.33 -9.92 9.27
CA VAL A 33 -6.16 -9.03 10.08
C VAL A 33 -7.41 -8.68 9.29
N PRO A 34 -8.56 -8.55 9.95
CA PRO A 34 -9.77 -8.12 9.26
C PRO A 34 -9.69 -6.66 8.85
N PHE A 35 -10.20 -6.35 7.67
CA PHE A 35 -10.27 -5.00 7.16
C PHE A 35 -11.59 -4.83 6.44
N GLY A 36 -12.63 -4.42 7.18
CA GLY A 36 -13.99 -4.44 6.67
C GLY A 36 -14.42 -5.87 6.40
N GLU A 37 -14.92 -6.13 5.20
CA GLU A 37 -15.30 -7.48 4.77
C GLU A 37 -14.13 -8.25 4.17
N MET A 38 -12.97 -7.62 4.08
CA MET A 38 -11.77 -8.19 3.47
C MET A 38 -10.80 -8.64 4.55
N THR A 39 -9.87 -9.48 4.15
CA THR A 39 -8.72 -9.85 4.98
C THR A 39 -7.49 -9.16 4.41
N TYR A 40 -6.76 -8.46 5.26
CA TYR A 40 -5.47 -7.87 4.92
C TYR A 40 -4.39 -8.66 5.63
N THR A 41 -3.35 -9.05 4.90
CA THR A 41 -2.24 -9.80 5.49
C THR A 41 -1.08 -8.86 5.71
N THR A 42 -0.66 -8.69 6.96
CA THR A 42 0.54 -7.89 7.26
C THR A 42 1.79 -8.73 7.06
N ILE A 43 2.85 -8.08 6.63
CA ILE A 43 4.14 -8.73 6.39
C ILE A 43 5.18 -8.13 7.33
N GLY A 44 5.64 -8.93 8.31
CA GLY A 44 6.77 -8.56 9.14
C GLY A 44 8.04 -9.08 8.51
N VAL A 45 8.95 -8.18 8.17
CA VAL A 45 10.18 -8.54 7.44
C VAL A 45 11.40 -8.67 8.35
N GLY A 46 11.23 -8.41 9.65
CA GLY A 46 12.34 -8.33 10.59
C GLY A 46 12.74 -6.88 10.77
N GLU A 47 13.81 -6.46 10.14
CA GLU A 47 14.24 -5.07 10.16
C GLU A 47 13.90 -4.40 8.83
N GLY A 48 13.60 -3.10 8.89
CA GLY A 48 13.32 -2.31 7.70
C GLY A 48 11.83 -2.15 7.43
N THR A 49 11.51 -1.79 6.20
CA THR A 49 10.15 -1.49 5.82
C THR A 49 9.34 -2.77 5.63
N GLY A 50 8.30 -2.90 6.42
CA GLY A 50 7.34 -3.99 6.28
C GLY A 50 6.31 -3.70 5.21
N GLY A 51 5.31 -4.54 5.16
CA GLY A 51 4.28 -4.37 4.14
C GLY A 51 3.03 -5.16 4.43
N GLY A 52 2.31 -5.42 3.38
CA GLY A 52 1.09 -6.20 3.46
C GLY A 52 0.76 -6.80 2.11
N MET A 53 -0.24 -7.64 2.10
CA MET A 53 -0.76 -8.17 0.85
C MET A 53 -2.27 -8.26 0.91
N MET A 54 -2.91 -8.05 -0.21
CA MET A 54 -4.34 -8.10 -0.34
C MET A 54 -4.71 -8.63 -1.71
N LYS A 55 -5.96 -9.07 -1.83
CA LYS A 55 -6.49 -9.45 -3.12
C LYS A 55 -6.47 -8.23 -4.05
N ASN A 56 -6.05 -8.45 -5.28
CA ASN A 56 -6.02 -7.37 -6.27
C ASN A 56 -7.43 -6.79 -6.43
N PRO A 57 -7.62 -5.50 -6.14
CA PRO A 57 -8.95 -4.89 -6.21
C PRO A 57 -9.44 -4.62 -7.63
N VAL A 58 -8.54 -4.69 -8.61
CA VAL A 58 -8.90 -4.40 -10.01
C VAL A 58 -8.85 -5.68 -10.82
N PRO A 59 -10.01 -6.26 -11.21
CA PRO A 59 -10.02 -7.49 -12.00
C PRO A 59 -9.31 -7.32 -13.33
N GLY A 60 -8.59 -8.35 -13.76
CA GLY A 60 -7.93 -8.36 -15.05
C GLY A 60 -6.57 -7.69 -15.08
N THR A 61 -6.13 -7.07 -13.98
CA THR A 61 -4.78 -6.49 -13.90
C THR A 61 -3.82 -7.52 -13.30
N PRO A 62 -2.53 -7.46 -13.68
CA PRO A 62 -1.56 -8.40 -13.11
C PRO A 62 -1.30 -8.16 -11.64
N SER A 63 -0.88 -9.19 -10.91
CA SER A 63 -0.37 -9.05 -9.55
C SER A 63 0.85 -8.14 -9.58
N ALA A 64 0.98 -7.28 -8.59
CA ALA A 64 2.08 -6.31 -8.56
C ALA A 64 2.36 -5.83 -7.14
N TRP A 65 3.58 -5.39 -6.92
CA TRP A 65 3.98 -4.71 -5.69
C TRP A 65 3.85 -3.20 -5.88
N MET A 66 3.48 -2.51 -4.81
CA MET A 66 3.37 -1.06 -4.82
C MET A 66 3.96 -0.51 -3.52
N ALA A 67 4.80 0.51 -3.63
CA ALA A 67 5.39 1.18 -2.48
C ALA A 67 4.51 2.34 -2.03
N TYR A 68 4.60 2.67 -0.75
CA TYR A 68 3.95 3.85 -0.16
C TYR A 68 5.01 4.79 0.40
N ALA A 69 4.89 6.07 0.08
CA ALA A 69 5.75 7.12 0.63
C ALA A 69 4.99 7.88 1.72
N ALA A 70 5.68 8.21 2.80
CA ALA A 70 5.06 8.98 3.88
C ALA A 70 4.94 10.45 3.49
N VAL A 71 3.81 11.04 3.83
CA VAL A 71 3.57 12.48 3.65
C VAL A 71 2.96 13.04 4.94
N ASP A 72 3.13 14.35 5.16
CA ASP A 72 2.59 15.01 6.34
C ASP A 72 1.08 15.25 6.21
N ASP A 73 0.61 15.53 5.01
CA ASP A 73 -0.80 15.83 4.72
C ASP A 73 -1.17 15.15 3.42
N VAL A 74 -1.84 14.02 3.53
CA VAL A 74 -2.17 13.20 2.35
C VAL A 74 -3.16 13.90 1.41
N LYS A 75 -4.09 14.70 1.96
CA LYS A 75 -5.03 15.45 1.10
C LYS A 75 -4.30 16.47 0.25
N ALA A 76 -3.41 17.23 0.87
CA ALA A 76 -2.63 18.24 0.17
C ALA A 76 -1.68 17.60 -0.85
N ALA A 77 -1.01 16.51 -0.46
CA ALA A 77 -0.09 15.80 -1.35
C ALA A 77 -0.82 15.20 -2.56
N THR A 78 -2.00 14.64 -2.34
CA THR A 78 -2.82 14.06 -3.42
C THR A 78 -3.27 15.13 -4.41
N ALA A 79 -3.73 16.28 -3.91
CA ALA A 79 -4.12 17.39 -4.76
C ALA A 79 -2.91 17.94 -5.54
N LYS A 80 -1.76 18.03 -4.88
CA LYS A 80 -0.55 18.50 -5.52
C LYS A 80 -0.09 17.55 -6.62
N ALA A 81 -0.18 16.24 -6.40
CA ALA A 81 0.17 15.25 -7.43
C ALA A 81 -0.67 15.45 -8.68
N LYS A 82 -1.96 15.68 -8.51
CA LYS A 82 -2.86 15.94 -9.63
C LYS A 82 -2.45 17.20 -10.37
N SER A 83 -2.11 18.27 -9.65
CA SER A 83 -1.71 19.54 -10.26
C SER A 83 -0.37 19.43 -11.02
N LEU A 84 0.45 18.44 -10.67
CA LEU A 84 1.75 18.20 -11.31
C LEU A 84 1.68 17.22 -12.48
N GLY A 85 0.47 16.85 -12.92
CA GLY A 85 0.30 15.99 -14.07
C GLY A 85 0.08 14.51 -13.75
N GLY A 86 0.01 14.17 -12.47
CA GLY A 86 -0.35 12.83 -12.06
C GLY A 86 -1.86 12.60 -12.08
N ALA A 87 -2.27 11.37 -11.81
CA ALA A 87 -3.67 11.03 -11.70
C ALA A 87 -3.94 10.40 -10.33
N VAL A 88 -5.17 10.54 -9.84
CA VAL A 88 -5.60 9.94 -8.59
C VAL A 88 -6.32 8.65 -8.92
N MET A 89 -5.73 7.51 -8.52
CA MET A 89 -6.31 6.19 -8.77
C MET A 89 -7.25 5.79 -7.63
N LYS A 90 -6.91 6.19 -6.41
CA LYS A 90 -7.75 5.98 -5.23
C LYS A 90 -7.67 7.23 -4.37
N ASP A 91 -8.81 7.85 -4.11
CA ASP A 91 -8.85 9.06 -3.31
C ASP A 91 -8.53 8.77 -1.84
N VAL A 92 -8.28 9.81 -1.06
CA VAL A 92 -7.91 9.69 0.34
C VAL A 92 -8.92 8.82 1.07
N THR A 93 -8.42 7.78 1.71
CA THR A 93 -9.21 6.78 2.42
C THR A 93 -8.63 6.60 3.81
N GLU A 94 -9.49 6.61 4.82
CA GLU A 94 -9.06 6.37 6.19
C GLU A 94 -8.85 4.88 6.45
N VAL A 95 -7.75 4.56 7.12
CA VAL A 95 -7.55 3.24 7.74
C VAL A 95 -7.76 3.45 9.24
N PRO A 96 -8.91 3.02 9.79
CA PRO A 96 -9.27 3.36 11.17
C PRO A 96 -8.17 3.00 12.18
N GLY A 97 -7.83 3.97 13.02
CA GLY A 97 -6.82 3.79 14.06
C GLY A 97 -5.39 3.91 13.57
N MET A 98 -5.13 3.97 12.27
CA MET A 98 -3.77 3.93 11.74
C MET A 98 -3.38 5.18 10.94
N GLY A 99 -4.23 5.64 10.05
CA GLY A 99 -3.92 6.79 9.23
C GLY A 99 -4.79 6.88 7.99
N TRP A 100 -4.25 7.50 6.95
CA TRP A 100 -4.94 7.72 5.68
C TRP A 100 -4.01 7.45 4.53
N PHE A 101 -4.58 7.00 3.42
CA PHE A 101 -3.78 6.76 2.22
C PHE A 101 -4.52 7.23 0.97
N SER A 102 -3.77 7.43 -0.08
CA SER A 102 -4.29 7.56 -1.43
C SER A 102 -3.36 6.80 -2.38
N VAL A 103 -3.82 6.56 -3.59
CA VAL A 103 -3.00 5.95 -4.64
C VAL A 103 -3.01 6.88 -5.84
N ILE A 104 -1.84 7.21 -6.32
CA ILE A 104 -1.66 8.08 -7.47
C ILE A 104 -0.88 7.36 -8.56
N THR A 105 -0.95 7.88 -9.78
CA THR A 105 0.04 7.57 -10.82
C THR A 105 0.83 8.82 -11.11
N ASP A 106 2.11 8.63 -11.40
CA ASP A 106 2.95 9.72 -11.85
C ASP A 106 2.66 10.02 -13.33
N PRO A 107 3.25 11.09 -13.91
CA PRO A 107 2.99 11.41 -15.32
C PRO A 107 3.42 10.34 -16.31
N THR A 108 4.22 9.36 -15.89
CA THR A 108 4.63 8.25 -16.75
C THR A 108 3.73 7.02 -16.61
N GLY A 109 2.77 7.08 -15.69
CA GLY A 109 1.81 5.99 -15.47
C GLY A 109 2.16 5.01 -14.37
N ALA A 110 3.24 5.24 -13.62
CA ALA A 110 3.62 4.35 -12.51
C ALA A 110 2.79 4.66 -11.26
N MET A 111 2.35 3.62 -10.56
CA MET A 111 1.55 3.77 -9.34
C MET A 111 2.42 3.94 -8.11
N LEU A 112 1.95 4.77 -7.18
CA LEU A 112 2.59 4.98 -5.90
C LEU A 112 1.51 5.25 -4.86
N GLY A 113 1.65 4.69 -3.66
CA GLY A 113 0.80 5.01 -2.54
C GLY A 113 1.35 6.19 -1.75
N LEU A 114 0.47 7.01 -1.20
CA LEU A 114 0.80 8.08 -0.27
C LEU A 114 0.18 7.73 1.08
N TRP A 115 0.93 7.92 2.14
CA TRP A 115 0.48 7.52 3.48
C TRP A 115 0.72 8.64 4.48
N GLU A 116 -0.33 8.94 5.26
CA GLU A 116 -0.23 9.85 6.41
C GLU A 116 -0.56 9.05 7.66
N THR A 117 0.38 8.99 8.60
CA THR A 117 0.19 8.28 9.87
C THR A 117 -0.69 9.09 10.79
N LYS A 118 -1.64 8.44 11.45
CA LYS A 118 -2.47 9.07 12.46
C LYS A 118 -1.58 9.53 13.62
N LYS A 119 -1.75 10.77 14.02
CA LYS A 119 -1.00 11.31 15.15
C LYS A 119 -1.61 10.83 16.46
N ALA A 120 -0.73 10.55 17.42
CA ALA A 120 -1.14 10.11 18.75
C ALA A 120 -1.85 11.23 19.53
#